data_a9be54766b2b14ed0e77ed0159397dad
#
_entry.id   a9be54766b2b14ed0e77ed0159397dad
#
_cell.length_a   1.000
_cell.length_b   1.000
_cell.length_c   1.000
_cell.angle_alpha   90.00
_cell.angle_beta   90.00
_cell.angle_gamma   90.00
#
_symmetry.space_group_name_H-M   'P 1'
#
loop_
_entity.id
_entity.type
_entity.pdbx_description
1 polymer ?
#
loop_
_entity_poly.entity_id
_entity_poly.type
_entity_poly.pdbx_seq_one_letter_code
_entity_poly.pdbx_strand_id
1 'polypeptide(L)'
;MKELFQYAATTEGITVRVAVNFLPEQSRIEAGKWFWVYHIRIENDSSETVQLLTRHWRITDGRGSVNLVEGEGVVGEQPVLAPGGTHDYVSGCPLNTSNGSMEGHYSFRRDDGSSLKAAIPFFRLTAPAATTRSAGNTAP
;
A
#
# COMPACT_ATOMS: atom_id res chain seq x y z
N MET A 1 13.97 -15.43 0.93
CA MET A 1 13.98 -14.66 2.12
C MET A 1 12.61 -14.08 2.40
N LYS A 2 12.23 -14.10 3.62
CA LYS A 2 10.90 -13.66 3.96
C LYS A 2 10.86 -12.15 4.09
N GLU A 3 9.87 -11.55 3.48
CA GLU A 3 9.71 -10.13 3.54
C GLU A 3 9.09 -9.72 4.86
N LEU A 4 9.54 -8.59 5.42
CA LEU A 4 8.98 -8.08 6.66
C LEU A 4 7.89 -7.07 6.34
N PHE A 5 6.70 -7.30 6.87
CA PHE A 5 5.61 -6.35 6.72
C PHE A 5 5.65 -5.39 7.91
N GLN A 6 6.03 -4.14 7.64
CA GLN A 6 6.17 -3.14 8.70
C GLN A 6 4.84 -2.70 9.28
N TYR A 7 3.75 -2.86 8.54
CA TYR A 7 2.44 -2.35 8.93
C TYR A 7 1.38 -3.43 8.79
N ALA A 8 0.38 -3.38 9.67
CA ALA A 8 -0.74 -4.31 9.58
C ALA A 8 -1.97 -3.68 10.24
N ALA A 9 -3.15 -4.01 9.71
CA ALA A 9 -4.42 -3.61 10.29
C ALA A 9 -5.40 -4.74 10.10
N THR A 10 -6.23 -5.00 11.10
CA THR A 10 -7.22 -6.07 11.05
C THR A 10 -8.61 -5.48 11.23
N THR A 11 -9.53 -5.85 10.35
CA THR A 11 -10.93 -5.44 10.42
C THR A 11 -11.79 -6.68 10.26
N GLU A 12 -12.54 -7.03 11.30
CA GLU A 12 -13.48 -8.14 11.25
C GLU A 12 -12.89 -9.41 10.63
N GLY A 13 -11.69 -9.75 11.07
CA GLY A 13 -11.02 -10.98 10.62
C GLY A 13 -10.23 -10.86 9.34
N ILE A 14 -10.24 -9.70 8.70
CA ILE A 14 -9.43 -9.48 7.49
C ILE A 14 -8.22 -8.65 7.89
N THR A 15 -7.03 -9.19 7.66
CA THR A 15 -5.78 -8.49 7.98
C THR A 15 -5.11 -8.03 6.70
N VAL A 16 -4.74 -6.76 6.65
CA VAL A 16 -4.00 -6.19 5.54
C VAL A 16 -2.60 -5.85 6.04
N ARG A 17 -1.58 -6.42 5.41
CA ARG A 17 -0.18 -6.19 5.77
C ARG A 17 0.51 -5.45 4.65
N VAL A 18 1.40 -4.53 5.00
CA VAL A 18 2.11 -3.73 4.02
C VAL A 18 3.61 -3.77 4.29
N ALA A 19 4.37 -4.01 3.24
CA ALA A 19 5.82 -3.82 3.23
C ALA A 19 6.12 -2.80 2.14
N VAL A 20 6.84 -1.72 2.47
CA VAL A 20 7.10 -0.65 1.52
C VAL A 20 8.60 -0.40 1.45
N ASN A 21 9.08 -0.13 0.24
CA ASN A 21 10.50 0.15 0.00
C ASN A 21 10.65 1.28 -1.00
N PHE A 22 11.58 2.18 -0.71
CA PHE A 22 11.97 3.22 -1.65
C PHE A 22 12.85 2.58 -2.73
N LEU A 23 12.61 2.94 -4.00
CA LEU A 23 13.39 2.40 -5.12
C LEU A 23 14.22 3.53 -5.75
N PRO A 24 15.48 3.68 -5.36
CA PRO A 24 16.32 4.73 -5.94
C PRO A 24 16.53 4.54 -7.44
N GLU A 25 16.61 3.29 -7.90
CA GLU A 25 16.84 3.04 -9.33
C GLU A 25 15.65 3.40 -10.20
N GLN A 26 14.46 3.55 -9.62
CA GLN A 26 13.27 3.97 -10.35
C GLN A 26 12.96 5.44 -10.10
N SER A 27 13.76 6.09 -9.27
CA SER A 27 13.54 7.48 -8.93
C SER A 27 14.44 8.37 -9.78
N ARG A 28 14.04 9.64 -9.92
CA ARG A 28 14.86 10.67 -10.56
C ARG A 28 14.84 11.88 -9.66
N ILE A 29 15.63 11.82 -8.63
CA ILE A 29 15.59 12.82 -7.57
C ILE A 29 15.93 14.20 -8.12
N GLU A 30 16.87 14.29 -9.04
CA GLU A 30 17.25 15.57 -9.63
C GLU A 30 16.11 16.18 -10.45
N ALA A 31 15.13 15.36 -10.85
CA ALA A 31 13.95 15.85 -11.56
C ALA A 31 12.75 15.96 -10.62
N GLY A 32 12.96 15.80 -9.31
CA GLY A 32 11.87 15.91 -8.36
C GLY A 32 10.94 14.72 -8.39
N LYS A 33 11.46 13.52 -8.66
CA LYS A 33 10.64 12.34 -8.77
C LYS A 33 11.16 11.23 -7.87
N TRP A 34 10.30 10.77 -6.96
CA TRP A 34 10.61 9.70 -6.03
C TRP A 34 9.63 8.57 -6.26
N PHE A 35 10.08 7.31 -6.11
CA PHE A 35 9.24 6.15 -6.38
C PHE A 35 9.42 5.10 -5.30
N TRP A 36 8.30 4.56 -4.82
CA TRP A 36 8.27 3.47 -3.84
C TRP A 36 7.51 2.29 -4.42
N VAL A 37 7.91 1.09 -3.98
CA VAL A 37 7.16 -0.13 -4.27
C VAL A 37 6.60 -0.62 -2.96
N TYR A 38 5.38 -1.15 -2.99
CA TYR A 38 4.79 -1.73 -1.80
C TYR A 38 4.19 -3.08 -2.12
N HIS A 39 4.32 -3.99 -1.16
CA HIS A 39 3.77 -5.34 -1.22
C HIS A 39 2.64 -5.40 -0.21
N ILE A 40 1.46 -5.80 -0.66
CA ILE A 40 0.28 -5.96 0.18
C ILE A 40 -0.01 -7.44 0.29
N ARG A 41 -0.25 -7.89 1.53
CA ARG A 41 -0.79 -9.22 1.77
C ARG A 41 -2.11 -9.10 2.51
N ILE A 42 -3.14 -9.74 1.97
CA ILE A 42 -4.46 -9.74 2.57
C ILE A 42 -4.73 -11.15 3.06
N GLU A 43 -5.12 -11.27 4.34
CA GLU A 43 -5.36 -12.57 4.97
C GLU A 43 -6.78 -12.61 5.48
N ASN A 44 -7.50 -13.69 5.14
CA ASN A 44 -8.87 -13.89 5.64
C ASN A 44 -8.85 -14.89 6.78
N ASP A 45 -8.90 -14.36 8.01
CA ASP A 45 -8.97 -15.21 9.21
C ASP A 45 -10.38 -15.24 9.77
N SER A 46 -11.36 -14.82 8.98
CA SER A 46 -12.76 -14.90 9.40
C SER A 46 -13.31 -16.27 9.06
N SER A 47 -14.54 -16.51 9.45
CA SER A 47 -15.19 -17.81 9.19
C SER A 47 -15.95 -17.82 7.86
N GLU A 48 -15.92 -16.73 7.11
CA GLU A 48 -16.68 -16.64 5.86
C GLU A 48 -15.77 -16.33 4.69
N THR A 49 -16.17 -16.80 3.51
CA THR A 49 -15.48 -16.44 2.28
C THR A 49 -15.82 -15.00 1.93
N VAL A 50 -14.82 -14.25 1.47
CA VAL A 50 -15.00 -12.85 1.08
C VAL A 50 -14.41 -12.63 -0.30
N GLN A 51 -14.93 -11.64 -1.02
CA GLN A 51 -14.37 -11.25 -2.31
C GLN A 51 -14.03 -9.76 -2.26
N LEU A 52 -12.79 -9.43 -2.62
CA LEU A 52 -12.39 -8.04 -2.74
C LEU A 52 -12.98 -7.46 -4.01
N LEU A 53 -13.71 -6.36 -3.87
CA LEU A 53 -14.39 -5.74 -5.01
C LEU A 53 -13.69 -4.47 -5.45
N THR A 54 -13.37 -3.56 -4.52
CA THR A 54 -12.81 -2.26 -4.88
C THR A 54 -11.72 -1.85 -3.92
N ARG A 55 -10.84 -0.96 -4.40
CA ARG A 55 -9.79 -0.37 -3.59
C ARG A 55 -10.01 1.14 -3.49
N HIS A 56 -9.64 1.70 -2.34
CA HIS A 56 -9.76 3.14 -2.09
C HIS A 56 -8.50 3.60 -1.39
N TRP A 57 -7.78 4.52 -2.03
CA TRP A 57 -6.52 5.04 -1.49
C TRP A 57 -6.59 6.53 -1.28
N ARG A 58 -5.97 6.98 -0.20
CA ARG A 58 -5.71 8.38 0.04
C ARG A 58 -4.21 8.55 0.11
N ILE A 59 -3.65 9.24 -0.86
CA ILE A 59 -2.21 9.44 -0.97
C ILE A 59 -1.92 10.90 -0.67
N THR A 60 -1.09 11.15 0.34
CA THR A 60 -0.73 12.50 0.74
C THR A 60 0.74 12.70 0.48
N ASP A 61 1.11 13.77 -0.25
CA ASP A 61 2.51 14.02 -0.52
C ASP A 61 3.12 14.89 0.58
N GLY A 62 4.41 15.22 0.45
CA GLY A 62 5.12 15.96 1.48
C GLY A 62 4.69 17.42 1.63
N ARG A 63 3.91 17.92 0.69
CA ARG A 63 3.36 19.28 0.77
C ARG A 63 1.94 19.29 1.30
N GLY A 64 1.38 18.12 1.60
CA GLY A 64 0.01 18.02 2.09
C GLY A 64 -1.02 17.90 0.99
N SER A 65 -0.61 17.79 -0.27
CA SER A 65 -1.57 17.58 -1.34
C SER A 65 -2.09 16.15 -1.27
N VAL A 66 -3.39 15.99 -1.46
CA VAL A 66 -4.06 14.71 -1.35
C VAL A 66 -4.56 14.26 -2.70
N ASN A 67 -4.32 13.00 -3.03
CA ASN A 67 -4.82 12.38 -4.23
C ASN A 67 -5.65 11.16 -3.82
N LEU A 68 -6.90 11.10 -4.25
CA LEU A 68 -7.78 9.97 -3.96
C LEU A 68 -7.83 9.07 -5.19
N VAL A 69 -7.57 7.78 -4.98
CA VAL A 69 -7.57 6.80 -6.06
C VAL A 69 -8.58 5.71 -5.73
N GLU A 70 -9.51 5.46 -6.62
CA GLU A 70 -10.50 4.42 -6.44
C GLU A 70 -10.57 3.59 -7.70
N GLY A 71 -10.82 2.30 -7.54
CA GLY A 71 -10.93 1.43 -8.69
C GLY A 71 -11.36 0.04 -8.30
N GLU A 72 -11.63 -0.78 -9.33
CA GLU A 72 -12.05 -2.16 -9.11
C GLU A 72 -10.83 -3.04 -8.91
N GLY A 73 -10.91 -3.90 -7.89
CA GLY A 73 -9.90 -4.92 -7.69
C GLY A 73 -8.53 -4.39 -7.32
N VAL A 74 -7.55 -5.27 -7.38
CA VAL A 74 -6.16 -4.97 -7.16
C VAL A 74 -5.35 -5.63 -8.26
N VAL A 75 -4.58 -4.84 -9.00
CA VAL A 75 -3.76 -5.29 -10.12
C VAL A 75 -4.57 -6.23 -11.04
N GLY A 76 -5.77 -5.79 -11.39
CA GLY A 76 -6.60 -6.51 -12.36
C GLY A 76 -7.37 -7.69 -11.83
N GLU A 77 -7.38 -7.92 -10.51
CA GLU A 77 -8.04 -9.07 -9.92
C GLU A 77 -9.00 -8.67 -8.82
N GLN A 78 -10.08 -9.43 -8.70
CA GLN A 78 -11.01 -9.31 -7.58
C GLN A 78 -10.99 -10.64 -6.84
N PRO A 79 -9.95 -10.88 -6.02
CA PRO A 79 -9.73 -12.21 -5.46
C PRO A 79 -10.81 -12.63 -4.48
N VAL A 80 -11.10 -13.93 -4.51
CA VAL A 80 -12.02 -14.57 -3.56
C VAL A 80 -11.16 -15.31 -2.56
N LEU A 81 -11.36 -15.01 -1.27
CA LEU A 81 -10.56 -15.59 -0.21
C LEU A 81 -11.45 -16.43 0.68
N ALA A 82 -11.22 -17.73 0.70
CA ALA A 82 -11.86 -18.62 1.66
C ALA A 82 -11.26 -18.40 3.04
N PRO A 83 -11.91 -18.87 4.11
CA PRO A 83 -11.28 -18.78 5.43
C PRO A 83 -9.88 -19.40 5.40
N GLY A 84 -8.90 -18.67 5.90
CA GLY A 84 -7.51 -19.07 5.84
C GLY A 84 -6.81 -18.70 4.56
N GLY A 85 -7.51 -18.15 3.57
CA GLY A 85 -6.91 -17.78 2.29
C GLY A 85 -6.17 -16.47 2.37
N THR A 86 -5.21 -16.30 1.45
CA THR A 86 -4.42 -15.07 1.37
C THR A 86 -4.30 -14.63 -0.08
N HIS A 87 -4.02 -13.34 -0.27
CA HIS A 87 -3.74 -12.79 -1.59
C HIS A 87 -2.65 -11.75 -1.46
N ASP A 88 -1.64 -11.85 -2.33
CA ASP A 88 -0.52 -10.92 -2.33
C ASP A 88 -0.47 -10.18 -3.66
N TYR A 89 -0.11 -8.90 -3.61
CA TYR A 89 0.19 -8.18 -4.84
C TYR A 89 1.21 -7.08 -4.56
N VAL A 90 1.83 -6.60 -5.63
CA VAL A 90 2.86 -5.57 -5.57
C VAL A 90 2.44 -4.44 -6.48
N SER A 91 2.63 -3.22 -6.02
CA SER A 91 2.32 -2.04 -6.82
C SER A 91 3.31 -0.94 -6.47
N GLY A 92 3.19 0.20 -7.12
CA GLY A 92 4.12 1.30 -6.88
C GLY A 92 3.42 2.62 -6.71
N CYS A 93 4.13 3.57 -6.12
CA CYS A 93 3.62 4.91 -5.91
C CYS A 93 4.70 5.93 -6.21
N PRO A 94 4.50 6.79 -7.23
CA PRO A 94 5.40 7.90 -7.49
C PRO A 94 4.92 9.15 -6.77
N LEU A 95 5.85 9.93 -6.26
CA LEU A 95 5.54 11.24 -5.70
C LEU A 95 6.52 12.28 -6.24
N ASN A 96 6.12 13.54 -6.16
CA ASN A 96 6.99 14.66 -6.51
C ASN A 96 7.64 15.26 -5.28
N THR A 97 7.59 14.56 -4.15
CA THR A 97 8.24 14.97 -2.91
C THR A 97 8.95 13.75 -2.33
N SER A 98 9.94 14.01 -1.47
CA SER A 98 10.77 12.94 -0.92
C SER A 98 10.05 12.13 0.16
N ASN A 99 8.84 12.50 0.53
CA ASN A 99 8.09 11.79 1.54
C ASN A 99 6.61 11.96 1.31
N GLY A 100 5.82 11.14 1.98
CA GLY A 100 4.38 11.19 1.91
C GLY A 100 3.79 10.06 2.72
N SER A 101 2.53 9.72 2.45
CA SER A 101 1.87 8.65 3.16
C SER A 101 0.74 8.08 2.32
N MET A 102 0.33 6.87 2.65
CA MET A 102 -0.80 6.21 2.02
C MET A 102 -1.67 5.57 3.09
N GLU A 103 -2.97 5.58 2.86
CA GLU A 103 -3.94 4.88 3.70
C GLU A 103 -5.19 4.65 2.88
N GLY A 104 -6.09 3.82 3.38
CA GLY A 104 -7.31 3.58 2.64
C GLY A 104 -8.03 2.35 3.12
N HIS A 105 -8.81 1.76 2.24
CA HIS A 105 -9.52 0.54 2.56
C HIS A 105 -9.86 -0.22 1.31
N TYR A 106 -10.17 -1.51 1.49
CA TYR A 106 -10.74 -2.35 0.44
C TYR A 106 -12.18 -2.64 0.80
N SER A 107 -13.06 -2.65 -0.22
CA SER A 107 -14.44 -3.07 -0.03
C SER A 107 -14.54 -4.52 -0.43
N PHE A 108 -15.12 -5.31 0.46
CA PHE A 108 -15.32 -6.75 0.26
C PHE A 108 -16.80 -7.08 0.30
N ARG A 109 -17.17 -8.19 -0.31
CA ARG A 109 -18.48 -8.79 -0.18
C ARG A 109 -18.32 -10.17 0.46
N ARG A 110 -19.11 -10.43 1.50
CA ARG A 110 -19.12 -11.74 2.13
C ARG A 110 -20.02 -12.69 1.38
N ASP A 111 -19.90 -13.98 1.68
CA ASP A 111 -20.73 -15.00 1.09
C ASP A 111 -22.22 -14.72 1.26
N ASP A 112 -22.61 -14.13 2.38
CA ASP A 112 -24.02 -13.86 2.65
C ASP A 112 -24.51 -12.60 1.94
N GLY A 113 -23.67 -11.98 1.13
CA GLY A 113 -24.02 -10.78 0.38
C GLY A 113 -23.77 -9.48 1.12
N SER A 114 -23.39 -9.54 2.38
CA SER A 114 -23.15 -8.32 3.14
C SER A 114 -21.79 -7.71 2.78
N SER A 115 -21.62 -6.43 3.09
CA SER A 115 -20.43 -5.68 2.75
C SER A 115 -19.52 -5.53 3.95
N LEU A 116 -18.23 -5.36 3.66
CA LEU A 116 -17.21 -5.16 4.68
C LEU A 116 -16.16 -4.21 4.11
N LYS A 117 -15.72 -3.25 4.92
CA LYS A 117 -14.61 -2.38 4.53
C LYS A 117 -13.42 -2.73 5.42
N ALA A 118 -12.38 -3.27 4.82
CA ALA A 118 -11.18 -3.64 5.56
C ALA A 118 -10.16 -2.52 5.44
N ALA A 119 -9.71 -2.01 6.57
CA ALA A 119 -8.76 -0.90 6.59
C ALA A 119 -7.40 -1.32 6.07
N ILE A 120 -6.79 -0.47 5.25
CA ILE A 120 -5.39 -0.57 4.89
C ILE A 120 -4.67 0.29 5.93
N PRO A 121 -3.62 -0.24 6.60
CA PRO A 121 -2.95 0.57 7.61
C PRO A 121 -2.31 1.80 6.98
N PHE A 122 -2.30 2.90 7.71
CA PHE A 122 -1.56 4.08 7.31
C PHE A 122 -0.08 3.71 7.25
N PHE A 123 0.61 4.10 6.18
CA PHE A 123 2.05 3.88 6.13
C PHE A 123 2.74 5.05 5.45
N ARG A 124 3.99 5.26 5.84
CA ARG A 124 4.76 6.38 5.35
C ARG A 124 5.58 5.99 4.15
N LEU A 125 5.69 6.94 3.22
CA LEU A 125 6.59 6.85 2.08
C LEU A 125 7.76 7.76 2.42
N THR A 126 8.93 7.17 2.67
CA THR A 126 10.09 7.92 3.12
C THR A 126 11.30 7.56 2.28
N ALA A 127 11.96 8.56 1.72
CA ALA A 127 13.22 8.37 1.02
C ALA A 127 14.33 8.53 2.04
N PRO A 128 15.34 7.64 2.03
CA PRO A 128 16.43 7.75 2.99
C PRO A 128 17.16 9.07 2.86
N ALA A 129 17.51 9.67 3.99
CA ALA A 129 18.21 10.93 4.01
C ALA A 129 19.51 10.88 3.24
N ALA A 130 20.22 9.78 3.35
CA ALA A 130 21.46 9.63 2.65
C ALA A 130 21.25 9.69 1.15
N THR A 131 20.15 9.16 0.66
CA THR A 131 19.86 9.20 -0.75
C THR A 131 19.55 10.62 -1.19
N THR A 132 18.77 11.34 -0.42
CA THR A 132 18.40 12.68 -0.78
C THR A 132 19.57 13.61 -0.69
N ARG A 133 20.54 13.38 0.28
CA ARG A 133 21.59 14.23 0.41
C ARG A 133 22.78 13.80 -0.25
N SER A 134 22.80 12.68 -0.77
CA SER A 134 24.03 12.15 -1.27
C SER A 134 24.63 13.11 -2.13
N ALA A 135 23.83 13.75 -2.79
CA ALA A 135 24.35 14.69 -3.58
C ALA A 135 24.96 15.69 -2.76
N GLY A 136 24.30 16.01 -1.82
CA GLY A 136 24.79 16.99 -1.12
C GLY A 136 25.90 16.68 -0.37
N ASN A 137 25.97 15.77 0.02
CA ASN A 137 26.87 15.55 0.80
C ASN A 137 28.02 15.46 0.43
N THR A 138 28.01 15.40 -0.26
CA THR A 138 29.07 15.28 -0.60
C THR A 138 29.75 16.22 -0.26
N ALA A 139 29.49 16.84 0.21
CA ALA A 139 30.10 17.66 0.56
C ALA A 139 30.77 17.55 1.22
N PRO A 140 31.41 17.78 1.38
CA PRO A 140 32.18 17.92 1.97
C PRO A 140 32.71 18.44 1.99
#